data_fafaf7be817e87f849ad6878ebc24b7b
#
_entry.id   fafaf7be817e87f849ad6878ebc24b7b
#
_cell.length_a   1.000
_cell.length_b   1.000
_cell.length_c   1.000
_cell.angle_alpha   90.00
_cell.angle_beta   90.00
_cell.angle_gamma   90.00
#
_symmetry.space_group_name_H-M   'P 1'
#
loop_
_entity.id
_entity.type
_entity.pdbx_description
1 polymer ?
#
loop_
_entity_poly.entity_id
_entity_poly.type
_entity_poly.pdbx_seq_one_letter_code
_entity_poly.pdbx_strand_id
1 'polypeptide(L)'
;MNPKNRFALWTLFVVLMLALTACGQGELSEIDQAGTYAAQTVAAMPSATAKVLPTETATPEPTATQIPTVGPVGPSDFPEGVNPLTGLMVANPENLNRRPVFVKVANYPASGRPHAGLSSADLVFEYYIGYGSNRFVGVYYGENADQIGPVRSGRLVDPQLVGLYQGILGFQGAYETILSEIVDALGPRAISGTGNACPAICDDGRNIVTSVFANSAELTKLADQRGVDNHRYALDGMSFDPAAPEGGTPGTDALVQYSNLDRGEWQFDSASGKYLRLIEDTSGPELEMVPLVDRNTDEQLAFSNVVVLFATYTEYTPAMHDIDITGNTSGRRAVIFRDGQAYDVTWIVPNNGQPIQFRDANGDAFPLKPGNTWMAIMGANSSASQTEGDWKFVFYLP
;
A
#
# COMPACT_ATOMS: atom_id res chain seq x y z
N MET A 1 -19.88 55.62 -49.15
CA MET A 1 -20.22 54.30 -48.62
C MET A 1 -21.65 54.29 -48.12
N ASN A 2 -22.46 53.42 -48.70
CA ASN A 2 -23.93 53.40 -48.53
C ASN A 2 -24.31 52.99 -47.08
N PRO A 3 -25.23 53.67 -46.37
CA PRO A 3 -25.58 53.43 -44.97
C PRO A 3 -26.04 51.97 -44.70
N LYS A 4 -26.53 51.26 -45.71
CA LYS A 4 -26.92 49.84 -45.56
C LYS A 4 -25.73 48.88 -45.30
N ASN A 5 -24.53 49.25 -45.69
CA ASN A 5 -23.33 48.39 -45.44
C ASN A 5 -22.72 48.60 -44.02
N ARG A 6 -23.07 49.69 -43.33
CA ARG A 6 -22.60 49.89 -41.96
C ARG A 6 -23.41 49.09 -40.95
N PHE A 7 -24.70 48.85 -41.23
CA PHE A 7 -25.53 47.98 -40.36
C PHE A 7 -25.16 46.51 -40.48
N ALA A 8 -24.82 46.02 -41.70
CA ALA A 8 -24.39 44.66 -41.90
C ALA A 8 -23.01 44.34 -41.25
N LEU A 9 -22.09 45.32 -41.22
CA LEU A 9 -20.81 45.16 -40.52
C LEU A 9 -20.98 45.17 -39.02
N TRP A 10 -21.90 45.96 -38.47
CA TRP A 10 -22.15 45.98 -37.01
C TRP A 10 -22.84 44.72 -36.51
N THR A 11 -23.78 44.16 -37.27
CA THR A 11 -24.42 42.87 -36.91
C THR A 11 -23.46 41.70 -37.04
N LEU A 12 -22.54 41.71 -37.98
CA LEU A 12 -21.49 40.67 -38.12
C LEU A 12 -20.49 40.73 -36.94
N PHE A 13 -20.17 41.96 -36.48
CA PHE A 13 -19.24 42.13 -35.32
C PHE A 13 -19.86 41.72 -33.99
N VAL A 14 -21.16 41.98 -33.81
CA VAL A 14 -21.90 41.57 -32.59
C VAL A 14 -22.10 40.05 -32.57
N VAL A 15 -22.36 39.40 -33.70
CA VAL A 15 -22.49 37.94 -33.80
C VAL A 15 -21.13 37.26 -33.59
N LEU A 16 -20.04 37.87 -34.08
CA LEU A 16 -18.69 37.33 -33.87
C LEU A 16 -18.22 37.49 -32.41
N MET A 17 -18.61 38.57 -31.71
CA MET A 17 -18.31 38.76 -30.29
C MET A 17 -19.11 37.80 -29.39
N LEU A 18 -20.34 37.44 -29.76
CA LEU A 18 -21.16 36.45 -29.05
C LEU A 18 -20.68 35.01 -29.27
N ALA A 19 -19.99 34.72 -30.40
CA ALA A 19 -19.40 33.42 -30.66
C ALA A 19 -18.06 33.17 -29.90
N LEU A 20 -17.39 34.24 -29.47
CA LEU A 20 -16.12 34.14 -28.71
C LEU A 20 -16.31 33.97 -27.19
N THR A 21 -17.53 34.11 -26.68
CA THR A 21 -17.84 33.86 -25.26
C THR A 21 -18.36 32.45 -24.96
N ALA A 22 -18.50 31.59 -25.98
CA ALA A 22 -19.01 30.21 -25.83
C ALA A 22 -17.93 29.13 -25.82
N CYS A 23 -16.63 29.46 -25.87
CA CYS A 23 -15.54 28.52 -25.76
C CYS A 23 -14.65 28.83 -24.53
N GLY A 24 -15.06 28.33 -23.35
CA GLY A 24 -14.29 28.53 -22.13
C GLY A 24 -14.84 27.80 -20.93
N GLN A 25 -15.65 26.76 -21.11
CA GLN A 25 -15.84 25.75 -20.07
C GLN A 25 -15.09 24.50 -20.50
N GLY A 26 -13.80 24.42 -20.15
CA GLY A 26 -13.11 23.16 -20.09
C GLY A 26 -13.85 22.30 -19.05
N GLU A 27 -14.30 21.13 -19.44
CA GLU A 27 -14.78 20.14 -18.48
C GLU A 27 -13.68 19.94 -17.45
N LEU A 28 -14.01 20.26 -16.19
CA LEU A 28 -13.15 19.96 -15.04
C LEU A 28 -12.89 18.45 -15.04
N SER A 29 -11.66 18.04 -14.83
CA SER A 29 -11.33 16.61 -14.71
C SER A 29 -12.15 16.00 -13.56
N GLU A 30 -12.42 14.69 -13.61
CA GLU A 30 -13.15 13.99 -12.53
C GLU A 30 -12.53 14.24 -11.14
N ILE A 31 -11.24 14.55 -11.10
CA ILE A 31 -10.51 14.89 -9.87
C ILE A 31 -10.91 16.28 -9.36
N ASP A 32 -11.05 17.26 -10.25
CA ASP A 32 -11.48 18.63 -9.89
C ASP A 32 -12.96 18.66 -9.48
N GLN A 33 -13.80 17.83 -10.08
CA GLN A 33 -15.21 17.69 -9.71
C GLN A 33 -15.33 17.04 -8.33
N ALA A 34 -14.55 15.98 -8.02
CA ALA A 34 -14.53 15.35 -6.70
C ALA A 34 -14.08 16.31 -5.60
N GLY A 35 -13.05 17.14 -5.86
CA GLY A 35 -12.58 18.18 -4.93
C GLY A 35 -13.63 19.25 -4.65
N THR A 36 -14.36 19.69 -5.68
CA THR A 36 -15.40 20.73 -5.55
C THR A 36 -16.62 20.22 -4.77
N TYR A 37 -17.04 18.96 -4.99
CA TYR A 37 -18.14 18.34 -4.23
C TYR A 37 -17.76 18.10 -2.76
N ALA A 38 -16.51 17.70 -2.47
CA ALA A 38 -16.03 17.53 -1.10
C ALA A 38 -16.06 18.85 -0.32
N ALA A 39 -15.60 19.95 -0.91
CA ALA A 39 -15.61 21.28 -0.28
C ALA A 39 -17.04 21.81 0.00
N GLN A 40 -17.98 21.55 -0.90
CA GLN A 40 -19.38 21.96 -0.73
C GLN A 40 -20.12 21.14 0.34
N THR A 41 -19.80 19.87 0.49
CA THR A 41 -20.44 18.98 1.48
C THR A 41 -20.00 19.31 2.91
N VAL A 42 -18.71 19.66 3.10
CA VAL A 42 -18.19 20.06 4.41
C VAL A 42 -18.81 21.37 4.92
N ALA A 43 -19.13 22.31 4.04
CA ALA A 43 -19.76 23.59 4.40
C ALA A 43 -21.24 23.48 4.84
N ALA A 44 -21.90 22.34 4.59
CA ALA A 44 -23.32 22.13 4.84
C ALA A 44 -23.65 21.27 6.08
N MET A 45 -22.66 20.76 6.81
CA MET A 45 -22.90 19.89 7.97
C MET A 45 -23.07 20.72 9.26
N PRO A 46 -24.20 20.57 10.01
CA PRO A 46 -24.33 21.19 11.32
C PRO A 46 -23.38 20.51 12.31
N SER A 47 -22.66 21.32 13.09
CA SER A 47 -21.76 20.86 14.15
C SER A 47 -22.51 20.00 15.16
N ALA A 48 -22.19 18.72 15.26
CA ALA A 48 -22.78 17.82 16.23
C ALA A 48 -22.11 18.03 17.59
N THR A 49 -22.88 18.43 18.58
CA THR A 49 -22.44 18.50 19.98
C THR A 49 -22.25 17.08 20.51
N ALA A 50 -21.02 16.72 20.88
CA ALA A 50 -20.70 15.40 21.41
C ALA A 50 -21.44 15.16 22.76
N LYS A 51 -22.28 14.14 22.79
CA LYS A 51 -22.88 13.61 24.01
C LYS A 51 -21.94 12.56 24.56
N VAL A 52 -21.26 12.86 25.67
CA VAL A 52 -20.39 11.92 26.37
C VAL A 52 -21.26 10.81 26.96
N LEU A 53 -21.18 9.58 26.42
CA LEU A 53 -21.67 8.39 27.09
C LEU A 53 -20.53 7.83 27.99
N PRO A 54 -20.86 7.25 29.15
CA PRO A 54 -19.86 6.59 29.99
C PRO A 54 -19.30 5.37 29.23
N THR A 55 -17.99 5.34 29.10
CA THR A 55 -17.24 4.25 28.48
C THR A 55 -17.25 3.05 29.40
N GLU A 56 -17.94 1.97 29.03
CA GLU A 56 -17.63 0.66 29.59
C GLU A 56 -16.25 0.26 29.02
N THR A 57 -15.27 0.09 29.90
CA THR A 57 -13.95 -0.40 29.54
C THR A 57 -14.10 -1.85 29.12
N ALA A 58 -14.24 -2.09 27.82
CA ALA A 58 -14.11 -3.44 27.28
C ALA A 58 -12.67 -3.92 27.54
N THR A 59 -12.54 -5.00 28.29
CA THR A 59 -11.26 -5.72 28.42
C THR A 59 -10.84 -6.12 27.01
N PRO A 60 -9.63 -5.73 26.52
CA PRO A 60 -9.18 -6.13 25.20
C PRO A 60 -9.15 -7.65 25.13
N GLU A 61 -9.84 -8.18 24.11
CA GLU A 61 -9.72 -9.60 23.76
C GLU A 61 -8.25 -9.87 23.39
N PRO A 62 -7.59 -10.89 23.94
CA PRO A 62 -6.18 -11.08 23.70
C PRO A 62 -5.94 -11.28 22.20
N THR A 63 -5.25 -10.33 21.57
CA THR A 63 -4.69 -10.50 20.21
C THR A 63 -3.89 -11.79 20.22
N ALA A 64 -4.20 -12.73 19.31
CA ALA A 64 -3.50 -14.00 19.19
C ALA A 64 -1.99 -13.71 19.03
N THR A 65 -1.24 -13.90 20.11
CA THR A 65 0.20 -13.65 20.12
C THR A 65 0.87 -14.74 19.29
N GLN A 66 1.44 -14.41 18.16
CA GLN A 66 2.28 -15.32 17.39
C GLN A 66 3.43 -15.77 18.28
N ILE A 67 3.69 -17.08 18.31
CA ILE A 67 4.80 -17.64 19.08
C ILE A 67 6.06 -17.47 18.23
N PRO A 68 7.07 -16.70 18.69
CA PRO A 68 8.30 -16.53 17.95
C PRO A 68 9.01 -17.88 17.75
N THR A 69 9.57 -18.12 16.58
CA THR A 69 10.46 -19.26 16.38
C THR A 69 11.75 -19.07 17.17
N VAL A 70 12.27 -20.15 17.70
CA VAL A 70 13.56 -20.14 18.40
C VAL A 70 14.67 -20.43 17.38
N GLY A 71 15.49 -19.40 17.08
CA GLY A 71 16.61 -19.46 16.16
C GLY A 71 16.30 -19.05 14.71
N PRO A 72 17.30 -19.02 13.83
CA PRO A 72 17.16 -18.65 12.44
C PRO A 72 16.26 -19.63 11.66
N VAL A 73 15.42 -19.10 10.72
CA VAL A 73 14.61 -19.89 9.80
C VAL A 73 14.68 -19.33 8.38
N GLY A 74 14.52 -20.16 7.37
CA GLY A 74 14.65 -19.79 5.96
C GLY A 74 16.13 -19.80 5.50
N PRO A 75 16.40 -19.47 4.24
CA PRO A 75 15.45 -19.05 3.21
C PRO A 75 14.62 -20.18 2.57
N SER A 76 14.85 -21.43 2.94
CA SER A 76 14.08 -22.61 2.53
C SER A 76 13.80 -23.50 3.74
N ASP A 77 13.04 -24.58 3.52
CA ASP A 77 12.80 -25.63 4.52
C ASP A 77 12.16 -25.08 5.83
N PHE A 78 11.20 -24.16 5.70
CA PHE A 78 10.49 -23.63 6.85
C PHE A 78 9.79 -24.75 7.64
N PRO A 79 9.92 -24.78 8.98
CA PRO A 79 9.23 -25.75 9.81
C PRO A 79 7.70 -25.72 9.59
N GLU A 80 7.03 -26.83 9.88
CA GLU A 80 5.58 -26.91 9.80
C GLU A 80 4.94 -25.86 10.72
N GLY A 81 3.90 -25.16 10.22
CA GLY A 81 3.22 -24.08 10.93
C GLY A 81 3.98 -22.76 10.99
N VAL A 82 5.22 -22.69 10.48
CA VAL A 82 5.94 -21.42 10.35
C VAL A 82 5.52 -20.73 9.05
N ASN A 83 5.14 -19.45 9.16
CA ASN A 83 4.83 -18.59 8.04
C ASN A 83 6.13 -18.12 7.35
N PRO A 84 6.38 -18.48 6.09
CA PRO A 84 7.58 -18.09 5.36
C PRO A 84 7.68 -16.60 5.03
N LEU A 85 6.61 -15.83 5.28
CA LEU A 85 6.59 -14.37 5.08
C LEU A 85 6.95 -13.59 6.37
N THR A 86 6.91 -14.24 7.53
CA THR A 86 7.18 -13.59 8.83
C THR A 86 8.20 -14.31 9.70
N GLY A 87 8.52 -15.58 9.40
CA GLY A 87 9.36 -16.41 10.26
C GLY A 87 8.72 -16.79 11.60
N LEU A 88 7.42 -16.53 11.78
CA LEU A 88 6.68 -16.83 13.01
C LEU A 88 5.80 -18.06 12.88
N MET A 89 5.62 -18.77 13.97
CA MET A 89 4.60 -19.80 14.10
C MET A 89 3.22 -19.15 13.99
N VAL A 90 2.33 -19.68 13.15
CA VAL A 90 0.96 -19.18 13.06
C VAL A 90 0.05 -19.83 14.10
N ALA A 91 -0.95 -19.10 14.56
CA ALA A 91 -1.93 -19.62 15.52
C ALA A 91 -2.79 -20.75 14.90
N ASN A 92 -3.10 -20.65 13.61
CA ASN A 92 -3.83 -21.67 12.87
C ASN A 92 -3.02 -22.11 11.63
N PRO A 93 -2.31 -23.26 11.68
CA PRO A 93 -1.50 -23.77 10.57
C PRO A 93 -2.29 -24.02 9.27
N GLU A 94 -3.59 -24.25 9.34
CA GLU A 94 -4.47 -24.42 8.17
C GLU A 94 -4.49 -23.17 7.28
N ASN A 95 -4.25 -21.98 7.86
CA ASN A 95 -4.15 -20.75 7.09
C ASN A 95 -3.02 -20.78 6.04
N LEU A 96 -1.98 -21.59 6.26
CA LEU A 96 -0.87 -21.75 5.33
C LEU A 96 -1.17 -22.74 4.17
N ASN A 97 -2.32 -23.43 4.21
CA ASN A 97 -2.73 -24.36 3.16
C ASN A 97 -3.50 -23.70 2.01
N ARG A 98 -3.14 -22.45 1.71
CA ARG A 98 -3.77 -21.61 0.67
C ARG A 98 -2.73 -20.70 0.01
N ARG A 99 -3.17 -19.89 -0.94
CA ARG A 99 -2.39 -18.77 -1.48
C ARG A 99 -2.45 -17.57 -0.54
N PRO A 100 -1.38 -16.75 -0.42
CA PRO A 100 -1.47 -15.44 0.21
C PRO A 100 -2.51 -14.55 -0.49
N VAL A 101 -3.22 -13.75 0.29
CA VAL A 101 -4.22 -12.79 -0.22
C VAL A 101 -3.64 -11.39 -0.20
N PHE A 102 -3.60 -10.75 -1.35
CA PHE A 102 -3.19 -9.37 -1.56
C PHE A 102 -4.40 -8.49 -1.63
N VAL A 103 -4.43 -7.40 -0.88
CA VAL A 103 -5.52 -6.42 -0.95
C VAL A 103 -4.97 -5.02 -1.20
N LYS A 104 -5.50 -4.38 -2.25
CA LYS A 104 -5.13 -3.02 -2.61
C LYS A 104 -5.79 -2.00 -1.70
N VAL A 105 -5.01 -1.26 -0.92
CA VAL A 105 -5.51 -0.29 0.06
C VAL A 105 -5.17 1.14 -0.38
N ALA A 106 -6.18 2.03 -0.29
CA ALA A 106 -6.02 3.45 -0.58
C ALA A 106 -5.21 4.14 0.51
N ASN A 107 -4.28 5.04 0.17
CA ASN A 107 -3.77 6.04 1.09
C ASN A 107 -4.49 7.40 0.93
N TYR A 108 -4.98 7.66 -0.28
CA TYR A 108 -5.74 8.87 -0.62
C TYR A 108 -7.11 8.55 -1.19
N PRO A 109 -8.13 9.41 -0.90
CA PRO A 109 -8.08 10.63 -0.09
C PRO A 109 -7.89 10.34 1.40
N ALA A 110 -7.30 11.30 2.14
CA ALA A 110 -7.05 11.18 3.58
C ALA A 110 -8.33 10.93 4.42
N SER A 111 -9.51 11.32 3.92
CA SER A 111 -10.81 11.00 4.53
C SER A 111 -11.12 9.49 4.63
N GLY A 112 -10.35 8.64 3.94
CA GLY A 112 -10.41 7.18 4.08
C GLY A 112 -9.66 6.63 5.30
N ARG A 113 -8.85 7.47 5.93
CA ARG A 113 -8.08 7.10 7.14
C ARG A 113 -8.96 7.18 8.40
N PRO A 114 -8.70 6.41 9.44
CA PRO A 114 -7.68 5.36 9.51
C PRO A 114 -8.00 4.17 8.62
N HIS A 115 -6.96 3.49 8.14
CA HIS A 115 -7.08 2.26 7.36
C HIS A 115 -7.57 1.11 8.25
N ALA A 116 -8.17 0.09 7.64
CA ALA A 116 -8.57 -1.12 8.33
C ALA A 116 -7.66 -2.30 7.92
N GLY A 117 -7.23 -3.09 8.89
CA GLY A 117 -6.64 -4.41 8.70
C GLY A 117 -5.16 -4.44 8.33
N LEU A 118 -4.45 -3.30 8.25
CA LEU A 118 -3.02 -3.28 7.95
C LEU A 118 -2.16 -3.86 9.07
N SER A 119 -2.63 -3.82 10.33
CA SER A 119 -1.96 -4.43 11.49
C SER A 119 -1.89 -5.96 11.41
N SER A 120 -2.84 -6.60 10.72
CA SER A 120 -2.89 -8.06 10.52
C SER A 120 -2.14 -8.53 9.27
N ALA A 121 -1.55 -7.61 8.49
CA ALA A 121 -0.79 -7.97 7.29
C ALA A 121 0.58 -8.55 7.65
N ASP A 122 0.95 -9.66 7.02
CA ASP A 122 2.30 -10.23 7.10
C ASP A 122 3.32 -9.32 6.41
N LEU A 123 2.94 -8.80 5.23
CA LEU A 123 3.72 -7.83 4.46
C LEU A 123 2.80 -6.68 4.03
N VAL A 124 3.37 -5.48 3.94
CA VAL A 124 2.74 -4.34 3.26
C VAL A 124 3.70 -3.77 2.25
N PHE A 125 3.27 -3.63 1.00
CA PHE A 125 3.99 -2.90 -0.04
C PHE A 125 3.40 -1.50 -0.17
N GLU A 126 4.28 -0.49 -0.22
CA GLU A 126 3.94 0.91 -0.42
C GLU A 126 4.69 1.43 -1.64
N TYR A 127 4.00 2.08 -2.58
CA TYR A 127 4.63 2.58 -3.79
C TYR A 127 3.86 3.75 -4.44
N TYR A 128 4.60 4.57 -5.15
CA TYR A 128 4.09 5.71 -5.90
C TYR A 128 3.14 5.28 -7.02
N ILE A 129 2.03 6.00 -7.17
CA ILE A 129 1.00 5.71 -8.17
C ILE A 129 0.70 6.86 -9.12
N GLY A 130 1.40 7.99 -8.95
CA GLY A 130 1.19 9.21 -9.72
C GLY A 130 0.60 10.37 -8.91
N TYR A 131 0.69 11.55 -9.48
CA TYR A 131 0.17 12.81 -8.90
C TYR A 131 0.60 13.06 -7.44
N GLY A 132 1.82 12.68 -7.09
CA GLY A 132 2.35 12.85 -5.74
C GLY A 132 1.77 11.93 -4.68
N SER A 133 1.09 10.85 -5.07
CA SER A 133 0.42 9.93 -4.15
C SER A 133 0.98 8.52 -4.22
N ASN A 134 0.87 7.79 -3.11
CA ASN A 134 1.18 6.37 -3.00
C ASN A 134 -0.08 5.52 -2.78
N ARG A 135 0.10 4.20 -2.76
CA ARG A 135 -0.87 3.19 -2.31
C ARG A 135 -0.20 2.06 -1.58
N PHE A 136 -1.02 1.34 -0.81
CA PHE A 136 -0.59 0.15 -0.09
C PHE A 136 -1.16 -1.12 -0.71
N VAL A 137 -0.45 -2.22 -0.51
CA VAL A 137 -0.94 -3.58 -0.76
C VAL A 137 -0.63 -4.40 0.48
N GLY A 138 -1.65 -4.75 1.25
CA GLY A 138 -1.51 -5.67 2.37
C GLY A 138 -1.52 -7.13 1.90
N VAL A 139 -0.66 -7.96 2.47
CA VAL A 139 -0.55 -9.40 2.20
C VAL A 139 -0.92 -10.18 3.46
N TYR A 140 -1.89 -11.07 3.33
CA TYR A 140 -2.49 -11.84 4.42
C TYR A 140 -2.32 -13.34 4.13
N TYR A 141 -1.53 -14.02 4.94
CA TYR A 141 -1.24 -15.44 4.79
C TYR A 141 -1.38 -16.19 6.11
N GLY A 142 -0.65 -15.73 7.14
CA GLY A 142 -0.67 -16.35 8.48
C GLY A 142 -1.99 -16.12 9.22
N GLU A 143 -2.58 -14.93 9.04
CA GLU A 143 -3.84 -14.55 9.68
C GLU A 143 -4.86 -14.05 8.67
N ASN A 144 -6.14 -14.05 9.07
CA ASN A 144 -7.20 -13.42 8.32
C ASN A 144 -7.53 -12.05 8.90
N ALA A 145 -7.96 -11.15 8.05
CA ALA A 145 -8.56 -9.89 8.45
C ALA A 145 -9.97 -9.77 7.88
N ASP A 146 -10.93 -9.49 8.74
CA ASP A 146 -12.35 -9.41 8.37
C ASP A 146 -12.69 -8.13 7.62
N GLN A 147 -11.95 -7.06 7.88
CA GLN A 147 -12.10 -5.79 7.21
C GLN A 147 -10.73 -5.24 6.80
N ILE A 148 -10.52 -5.04 5.49
CA ILE A 148 -9.28 -4.53 4.92
C ILE A 148 -9.63 -3.39 3.96
N GLY A 149 -9.03 -2.22 4.15
CA GLY A 149 -9.27 -1.13 3.21
C GLY A 149 -9.13 0.29 3.79
N PRO A 150 -9.65 1.29 3.07
CA PRO A 150 -10.52 1.21 1.88
C PRO A 150 -9.83 0.59 0.67
N VAL A 151 -10.54 -0.32 -0.02
CA VAL A 151 -10.00 -1.00 -1.21
C VAL A 151 -10.00 -0.05 -2.40
N ARG A 152 -8.92 -0.07 -3.20
CA ARG A 152 -8.77 0.82 -4.36
C ARG A 152 -8.21 0.13 -5.59
N SER A 153 -8.08 0.91 -6.67
CA SER A 153 -7.76 0.41 -8.00
C SER A 153 -6.38 -0.24 -8.09
N GLY A 154 -6.30 -1.32 -8.87
CA GLY A 154 -5.07 -1.99 -9.22
C GLY A 154 -4.10 -1.11 -10.03
N ARG A 155 -2.84 -1.54 -10.11
CA ARG A 155 -1.73 -0.90 -10.83
C ARG A 155 -0.91 -1.94 -11.59
N LEU A 156 -0.09 -1.51 -12.55
CA LEU A 156 0.71 -2.40 -13.40
C LEU A 156 1.68 -3.28 -12.60
N VAL A 157 2.21 -2.80 -11.49
CA VAL A 157 3.11 -3.56 -10.61
C VAL A 157 2.41 -4.69 -9.84
N ASP A 158 1.09 -4.60 -9.62
CA ASP A 158 0.38 -5.56 -8.77
C ASP A 158 0.49 -7.01 -9.27
N PRO A 159 0.33 -7.31 -10.57
CA PRO A 159 0.55 -8.66 -11.08
C PRO A 159 1.95 -9.21 -10.82
N GLN A 160 2.98 -8.37 -10.86
CA GLN A 160 4.35 -8.78 -10.56
C GLN A 160 4.47 -9.20 -9.09
N LEU A 161 4.04 -8.35 -8.15
CA LEU A 161 4.07 -8.64 -6.72
C LEU A 161 3.26 -9.89 -6.38
N VAL A 162 2.01 -9.95 -6.86
CA VAL A 162 1.13 -11.11 -6.62
C VAL A 162 1.71 -12.41 -7.21
N GLY A 163 2.33 -12.32 -8.38
CA GLY A 163 2.99 -13.45 -9.05
C GLY A 163 4.15 -14.03 -8.25
N LEU A 164 5.00 -13.17 -7.67
CA LEU A 164 6.15 -13.62 -6.85
C LEU A 164 5.73 -14.43 -5.63
N TYR A 165 4.62 -14.09 -5.02
CA TYR A 165 4.11 -14.77 -3.82
C TYR A 165 2.98 -15.76 -4.15
N GLN A 166 2.77 -16.09 -5.41
CA GLN A 166 1.71 -17.02 -5.85
C GLN A 166 0.31 -16.63 -5.35
N GLY A 167 0.06 -15.33 -5.15
CA GLY A 167 -1.08 -14.81 -4.42
C GLY A 167 -2.39 -14.69 -5.22
N ILE A 168 -3.43 -14.23 -4.52
CA ILE A 168 -4.72 -13.78 -5.02
C ILE A 168 -4.79 -12.27 -4.82
N LEU A 169 -5.33 -11.50 -5.77
CA LEU A 169 -5.43 -10.04 -5.67
C LEU A 169 -6.88 -9.59 -5.50
N GLY A 170 -7.17 -8.91 -4.38
CA GLY A 170 -8.41 -8.15 -4.17
C GLY A 170 -8.18 -6.66 -4.44
N PHE A 171 -8.99 -6.05 -5.32
CA PHE A 171 -8.86 -4.64 -5.72
C PHE A 171 -10.18 -4.05 -6.19
N GLN A 172 -10.30 -2.72 -6.23
CA GLN A 172 -11.51 -2.03 -6.69
C GLN A 172 -11.30 -1.45 -8.08
N GLY A 173 -11.47 -2.29 -9.10
CA GLY A 173 -11.29 -1.90 -10.51
C GLY A 173 -9.88 -1.42 -10.85
N ALA A 174 -9.69 -0.98 -12.08
CA ALA A 174 -8.49 -0.32 -12.58
C ALA A 174 -8.84 0.44 -13.85
N TYR A 175 -7.92 1.28 -14.35
CA TYR A 175 -8.03 1.84 -15.68
C TYR A 175 -8.03 0.69 -16.70
N GLU A 176 -8.76 0.83 -17.81
CA GLU A 176 -9.05 -0.27 -18.76
C GLU A 176 -7.78 -1.06 -19.17
N THR A 177 -6.72 -0.35 -19.58
CA THR A 177 -5.45 -0.99 -19.96
C THR A 177 -4.78 -1.73 -18.79
N ILE A 178 -4.81 -1.13 -17.60
CA ILE A 178 -4.25 -1.75 -16.39
C ILE A 178 -5.09 -2.97 -15.97
N LEU A 179 -6.41 -2.87 -16.09
CA LEU A 179 -7.33 -3.98 -15.77
C LEU A 179 -7.07 -5.18 -16.67
N SER A 180 -6.88 -4.94 -17.98
CA SER A 180 -6.53 -6.01 -18.93
C SER A 180 -5.24 -6.72 -18.52
N GLU A 181 -4.16 -5.97 -18.27
CA GLU A 181 -2.89 -6.53 -17.84
C GLU A 181 -2.99 -7.36 -16.55
N ILE A 182 -3.77 -6.87 -15.56
CA ILE A 182 -4.01 -7.61 -14.31
C ILE A 182 -4.74 -8.92 -14.58
N VAL A 183 -5.79 -8.89 -15.40
CA VAL A 183 -6.62 -10.06 -15.70
C VAL A 183 -5.84 -11.06 -16.58
N ASP A 184 -5.09 -10.59 -17.55
CA ASP A 184 -4.27 -11.44 -18.41
C ASP A 184 -3.16 -12.16 -17.63
N ALA A 185 -2.54 -11.46 -16.67
CA ALA A 185 -1.47 -12.03 -15.85
C ALA A 185 -1.97 -12.97 -14.73
N LEU A 186 -3.08 -12.65 -14.09
CA LEU A 186 -3.56 -13.36 -12.89
C LEU A 186 -4.75 -14.28 -13.14
N GLY A 187 -5.49 -14.09 -14.23
CA GLY A 187 -6.69 -14.87 -14.52
C GLY A 187 -7.71 -14.81 -13.38
N PRO A 188 -8.25 -15.97 -12.94
CA PRO A 188 -9.26 -16.03 -11.89
C PRO A 188 -8.77 -15.57 -10.50
N ARG A 189 -7.46 -15.42 -10.30
CA ARG A 189 -6.85 -14.86 -9.08
C ARG A 189 -7.02 -13.33 -8.96
N ALA A 190 -7.39 -12.64 -10.04
CA ALA A 190 -7.74 -11.22 -10.03
C ALA A 190 -9.20 -11.03 -9.62
N ILE A 191 -9.45 -10.59 -8.40
CA ILE A 191 -10.80 -10.39 -7.85
C ILE A 191 -11.08 -8.89 -7.73
N SER A 192 -11.87 -8.37 -8.67
CA SER A 192 -12.31 -6.98 -8.64
C SER A 192 -13.60 -6.82 -7.87
N GLY A 193 -13.67 -5.79 -7.04
CA GLY A 193 -14.90 -5.36 -6.36
C GLY A 193 -15.90 -4.65 -7.28
N THR A 194 -15.49 -4.28 -8.52
CA THR A 194 -16.41 -3.74 -9.54
C THR A 194 -17.26 -4.85 -10.14
N GLY A 195 -18.21 -5.36 -9.39
CA GLY A 195 -19.05 -6.47 -9.77
C GLY A 195 -19.66 -7.10 -8.52
N ASN A 196 -20.21 -8.31 -8.67
CA ASN A 196 -20.75 -9.02 -7.52
C ASN A 196 -19.65 -9.83 -6.80
N ALA A 197 -18.83 -9.14 -6.00
CA ALA A 197 -17.75 -9.75 -5.22
C ALA A 197 -18.04 -9.80 -3.71
N CYS A 198 -19.17 -9.28 -3.24
CA CYS A 198 -19.59 -9.41 -1.85
C CYS A 198 -19.96 -10.88 -1.53
N PRO A 199 -19.55 -11.46 -0.39
CA PRO A 199 -18.94 -10.81 0.79
C PRO A 199 -17.42 -10.60 0.76
N ALA A 200 -16.71 -10.99 -0.31
CA ALA A 200 -15.27 -10.89 -0.37
C ALA A 200 -14.75 -9.41 -0.49
N ILE A 201 -15.44 -8.62 -1.31
CA ILE A 201 -15.22 -7.17 -1.43
C ILE A 201 -16.59 -6.49 -1.47
N CYS A 202 -16.92 -5.72 -0.44
CA CYS A 202 -18.19 -5.07 -0.28
C CYS A 202 -18.06 -3.56 -0.17
N ASP A 203 -19.03 -2.84 -0.77
CA ASP A 203 -19.26 -1.41 -0.53
C ASP A 203 -20.28 -1.27 0.61
N ASP A 204 -19.97 -0.48 1.63
CA ASP A 204 -20.89 -0.20 2.73
C ASP A 204 -21.95 0.88 2.38
N GLY A 205 -21.92 1.39 1.15
CA GLY A 205 -22.90 2.31 0.59
C GLY A 205 -22.76 3.77 1.00
N ARG A 206 -21.73 4.14 1.79
CA ARG A 206 -21.52 5.51 2.26
C ARG A 206 -20.87 6.41 1.20
N ASN A 207 -19.70 5.99 0.70
CA ASN A 207 -18.93 6.71 -0.33
C ASN A 207 -17.98 5.73 -1.02
N ILE A 208 -18.20 5.45 -2.29
CA ILE A 208 -17.42 4.46 -3.07
C ILE A 208 -15.89 4.71 -3.04
N VAL A 209 -15.46 5.91 -2.71
CA VAL A 209 -14.04 6.24 -2.62
C VAL A 209 -13.42 5.72 -1.32
N THR A 210 -14.20 5.62 -0.23
CA THR A 210 -13.71 5.29 1.11
C THR A 210 -14.51 4.21 1.83
N SER A 211 -15.49 3.58 1.16
CA SER A 211 -16.46 2.66 1.75
C SER A 211 -16.33 1.22 1.30
N VAL A 212 -15.36 0.90 0.42
CA VAL A 212 -15.17 -0.46 -0.07
C VAL A 212 -14.14 -1.17 0.80
N PHE A 213 -14.52 -2.32 1.33
CA PHE A 213 -13.66 -3.14 2.19
C PHE A 213 -13.65 -4.60 1.72
N ALA A 214 -12.51 -5.26 1.94
CA ALA A 214 -12.32 -6.67 1.65
C ALA A 214 -12.24 -7.49 2.94
N ASN A 215 -12.55 -8.79 2.80
CA ASN A 215 -12.32 -9.82 3.81
C ASN A 215 -11.41 -10.89 3.19
N SER A 216 -10.27 -11.19 3.83
CA SER A 216 -9.26 -12.09 3.25
C SER A 216 -9.73 -13.55 3.19
N ALA A 217 -10.51 -14.01 4.16
CA ALA A 217 -11.07 -15.36 4.15
C ALA A 217 -12.13 -15.52 3.04
N GLU A 218 -12.97 -14.51 2.85
CA GLU A 218 -13.98 -14.52 1.79
C GLU A 218 -13.34 -14.39 0.39
N LEU A 219 -12.22 -13.64 0.25
CA LEU A 219 -11.44 -13.63 -0.99
C LEU A 219 -10.89 -15.01 -1.34
N THR A 220 -10.37 -15.75 -0.35
CA THR A 220 -9.94 -17.15 -0.50
C THR A 220 -11.09 -18.02 -0.99
N LYS A 221 -12.27 -17.98 -0.34
CA LYS A 221 -13.45 -18.75 -0.74
C LYS A 221 -13.93 -18.40 -2.15
N LEU A 222 -13.93 -17.11 -2.50
CA LEU A 222 -14.34 -16.67 -3.84
C LEU A 222 -13.36 -17.14 -4.91
N ALA A 223 -12.06 -17.18 -4.61
CA ALA A 223 -11.06 -17.74 -5.51
C ALA A 223 -11.29 -19.25 -5.75
N ASP A 224 -11.57 -20.01 -4.68
CA ASP A 224 -11.92 -21.43 -4.78
C ASP A 224 -13.15 -21.65 -5.67
N GLN A 225 -14.21 -20.84 -5.49
CA GLN A 225 -15.43 -20.89 -6.33
C GLN A 225 -15.16 -20.53 -7.80
N ARG A 226 -14.12 -19.75 -8.08
CA ARG A 226 -13.67 -19.42 -9.44
C ARG A 226 -12.73 -20.46 -10.04
N GLY A 227 -12.46 -21.56 -9.32
CA GLY A 227 -11.60 -22.66 -9.76
C GLY A 227 -10.11 -22.33 -9.67
N VAL A 228 -9.72 -21.39 -8.81
CA VAL A 228 -8.30 -21.15 -8.53
C VAL A 228 -7.73 -22.38 -7.83
N ASP A 229 -6.62 -22.91 -8.35
CA ASP A 229 -5.83 -23.91 -7.65
C ASP A 229 -5.20 -23.29 -6.39
N ASN A 230 -5.88 -23.49 -5.24
CA ASN A 230 -5.59 -22.82 -3.99
C ASN A 230 -5.09 -23.82 -2.95
N HIS A 231 -3.79 -24.00 -2.91
CA HIS A 231 -3.10 -24.86 -1.97
C HIS A 231 -1.83 -24.16 -1.46
N ARG A 232 -1.11 -24.78 -0.54
CA ARG A 232 0.18 -24.27 -0.06
C ARG A 232 1.21 -24.28 -1.18
N TYR A 233 1.83 -23.11 -1.43
CA TYR A 233 2.97 -22.97 -2.34
C TYR A 233 4.27 -22.86 -1.55
N ALA A 234 5.37 -23.30 -2.15
CA ALA A 234 6.70 -23.00 -1.64
C ALA A 234 6.96 -21.49 -1.80
N LEU A 235 7.09 -20.78 -0.69
CA LEU A 235 7.38 -19.34 -0.65
C LEU A 235 8.80 -19.14 -0.10
N ASP A 236 9.76 -19.91 -0.61
CA ASP A 236 11.16 -19.84 -0.21
C ASP A 236 11.82 -18.55 -0.70
N GLY A 237 12.76 -18.03 0.10
CA GLY A 237 13.56 -16.88 -0.28
C GLY A 237 13.78 -15.86 0.83
N MET A 238 12.82 -15.64 1.72
CA MET A 238 12.99 -14.79 2.89
C MET A 238 13.71 -15.56 4.02
N SER A 239 14.59 -14.87 4.75
CA SER A 239 15.32 -15.41 5.88
C SER A 239 15.02 -14.59 7.13
N PHE A 240 14.93 -15.24 8.30
CA PHE A 240 14.59 -14.61 9.56
C PHE A 240 15.53 -15.08 10.66
N ASP A 241 15.96 -14.13 11.53
CA ASP A 241 16.74 -14.43 12.72
C ASP A 241 16.28 -13.47 13.86
N PRO A 242 15.91 -13.95 15.04
CA PRO A 242 15.64 -13.10 16.20
C PRO A 242 16.83 -12.21 16.59
N ALA A 243 18.06 -12.70 16.40
CA ALA A 243 19.27 -11.92 16.66
C ALA A 243 19.50 -10.92 15.53
N ALA A 244 19.81 -9.66 15.89
CA ALA A 244 20.19 -8.66 14.92
C ALA A 244 21.57 -8.98 14.31
N PRO A 245 21.72 -8.88 12.96
CA PRO A 245 23.04 -9.04 12.35
C PRO A 245 24.03 -7.96 12.85
N GLU A 246 25.33 -8.26 12.79
CA GLU A 246 26.37 -7.27 13.05
C GLU A 246 26.49 -6.25 11.90
N GLY A 247 27.08 -5.09 12.20
CA GLY A 247 27.45 -4.08 11.19
C GLY A 247 26.30 -3.11 10.83
N GLY A 248 25.19 -3.10 11.57
CA GLY A 248 24.15 -2.08 11.43
C GLY A 248 24.65 -0.69 11.82
N THR A 249 24.05 0.32 11.23
CA THR A 249 24.20 1.74 11.63
C THR A 249 22.95 2.19 12.40
N PRO A 250 23.00 3.26 13.21
CA PRO A 250 21.80 3.76 13.86
C PRO A 250 20.68 4.03 12.84
N GLY A 251 19.47 3.53 13.14
CA GLY A 251 18.29 3.62 12.29
C GLY A 251 17.02 3.66 13.13
N THR A 252 16.92 4.69 13.97
CA THR A 252 15.81 4.85 14.91
C THR A 252 14.63 5.57 14.30
N ASP A 253 14.87 6.34 13.23
CA ASP A 253 13.84 7.05 12.49
C ASP A 253 14.04 6.89 10.97
N ALA A 254 12.95 6.73 10.22
CA ALA A 254 12.96 6.61 8.77
C ALA A 254 11.80 7.35 8.14
N LEU A 255 12.05 8.53 7.59
CA LEU A 255 11.08 9.32 6.82
C LEU A 255 11.11 8.91 5.35
N VAL A 256 10.00 8.42 4.82
CA VAL A 256 9.77 8.11 3.40
C VAL A 256 8.84 9.17 2.81
N GLN A 257 9.33 9.94 1.85
CA GLN A 257 8.62 11.05 1.24
C GLN A 257 8.40 10.81 -0.24
N TYR A 258 7.15 10.56 -0.67
CA TYR A 258 6.77 10.45 -2.08
C TYR A 258 6.47 11.80 -2.71
N SER A 259 5.96 12.75 -1.94
CA SER A 259 5.76 14.14 -2.34
C SER A 259 5.77 15.07 -1.10
N ASN A 260 5.51 16.36 -1.32
CA ASN A 260 5.37 17.30 -0.20
C ASN A 260 4.17 17.01 0.69
N LEU A 261 3.13 16.34 0.16
CA LEU A 261 1.89 16.02 0.85
C LEU A 261 1.69 14.52 1.08
N ASP A 262 2.67 13.69 0.75
CA ASP A 262 2.60 12.24 0.92
C ASP A 262 3.89 11.77 1.59
N ARG A 263 3.81 11.58 2.90
CA ARG A 263 4.93 11.24 3.76
C ARG A 263 4.53 10.15 4.74
N GLY A 264 5.45 9.26 4.99
CA GLY A 264 5.33 8.29 6.04
C GLY A 264 6.60 8.22 6.84
N GLU A 265 6.49 8.12 8.15
CA GLU A 265 7.61 8.07 9.07
C GLU A 265 7.51 6.83 9.95
N TRP A 266 8.63 6.28 10.28
CA TRP A 266 8.79 5.12 11.12
C TRP A 266 9.71 5.46 12.28
N GLN A 267 9.22 5.27 13.51
CA GLN A 267 9.98 5.53 14.73
C GLN A 267 10.16 4.24 15.51
N PHE A 268 11.41 3.91 15.83
CA PHE A 268 11.71 2.71 16.59
C PHE A 268 11.30 2.86 18.05
N ASP A 269 10.42 2.00 18.49
CA ASP A 269 10.04 1.86 19.89
C ASP A 269 10.82 0.71 20.54
N SER A 270 11.75 1.06 21.44
CA SER A 270 12.58 0.08 22.13
C SER A 270 11.82 -0.81 23.11
N ALA A 271 10.62 -0.41 23.54
CA ALA A 271 9.81 -1.19 24.46
C ALA A 271 9.15 -2.38 23.75
N SER A 272 8.61 -2.18 22.56
CA SER A 272 8.04 -3.25 21.73
C SER A 272 9.07 -3.89 20.79
N GLY A 273 10.18 -3.22 20.55
CA GLY A 273 11.19 -3.62 19.56
C GLY A 273 10.68 -3.54 18.12
N LYS A 274 9.70 -2.68 17.84
CA LYS A 274 9.08 -2.46 16.53
C LYS A 274 9.21 -1.01 16.09
N TYR A 275 8.94 -0.76 14.83
CA TYR A 275 8.82 0.58 14.24
C TYR A 275 7.35 0.98 14.21
N LEU A 276 7.04 2.11 14.84
CA LEU A 276 5.71 2.71 14.89
C LEU A 276 5.50 3.63 13.69
N ARG A 277 4.38 3.48 13.02
CA ARG A 277 4.05 4.27 11.81
C ARG A 277 3.41 5.60 12.16
N LEU A 278 3.96 6.68 11.60
CA LEU A 278 3.31 7.99 11.52
C LEU A 278 3.00 8.31 10.05
N ILE A 279 2.03 9.18 9.84
CA ILE A 279 1.60 9.63 8.52
C ILE A 279 1.33 11.13 8.57
N GLU A 280 1.43 11.79 7.43
CA GLU A 280 1.09 13.21 7.34
C GLU A 280 -0.39 13.49 7.63
N ASP A 281 -0.64 14.51 8.41
CA ASP A 281 -1.95 15.18 8.55
C ASP A 281 -1.86 16.57 7.93
N THR A 282 -2.74 16.82 6.97
CA THR A 282 -2.85 18.08 6.24
C THR A 282 -4.16 18.82 6.56
N SER A 283 -4.88 18.40 7.59
CA SER A 283 -6.14 19.03 8.01
C SER A 283 -5.92 20.39 8.66
N GLY A 284 -4.74 20.64 9.24
CA GLY A 284 -4.32 21.88 9.83
C GLY A 284 -3.62 22.84 8.86
N PRO A 285 -3.20 24.03 9.34
CA PRO A 285 -2.48 25.02 8.54
C PRO A 285 -1.03 24.60 8.22
N GLU A 286 -0.47 23.69 8.99
CA GLU A 286 0.87 23.13 8.83
C GLU A 286 0.75 21.62 8.70
N LEU A 287 1.71 21.01 8.01
CA LEU A 287 1.80 19.57 7.89
C LEU A 287 2.39 19.00 9.18
N GLU A 288 1.64 18.13 9.84
CA GLU A 288 2.09 17.41 11.04
C GLU A 288 2.22 15.91 10.74
N MET A 289 3.09 15.21 11.47
CA MET A 289 3.17 13.75 11.44
C MET A 289 2.40 13.20 12.63
N VAL A 290 1.37 12.39 12.38
CA VAL A 290 0.50 11.82 13.40
C VAL A 290 0.53 10.29 13.37
N PRO A 291 0.27 9.61 14.50
CA PRO A 291 0.18 8.16 14.53
C PRO A 291 -0.84 7.62 13.51
N LEU A 292 -0.42 6.67 12.69
CA LEU A 292 -1.34 5.95 11.82
C LEU A 292 -1.88 4.73 12.57
N VAL A 293 -3.15 4.78 12.95
CA VAL A 293 -3.83 3.70 13.65
C VAL A 293 -4.55 2.75 12.70
N ASP A 294 -4.74 1.52 13.10
CA ASP A 294 -5.63 0.58 12.40
C ASP A 294 -7.05 0.74 12.95
N ARG A 295 -8.01 0.92 12.05
CA ARG A 295 -9.44 1.10 12.38
C ARG A 295 -10.04 -0.09 13.16
N ASN A 296 -9.51 -1.30 12.93
CA ASN A 296 -10.04 -2.51 13.54
C ASN A 296 -9.63 -2.66 15.01
N THR A 297 -8.48 -2.08 15.38
CA THR A 297 -7.89 -2.25 16.71
C THR A 297 -7.79 -0.95 17.50
N ASP A 298 -7.88 0.21 16.84
CA ASP A 298 -7.57 1.54 17.37
C ASP A 298 -6.13 1.67 17.89
N GLU A 299 -5.24 0.72 17.52
CA GLU A 299 -3.81 0.75 17.86
C GLU A 299 -2.98 1.31 16.72
N GLN A 300 -1.87 1.99 17.07
CA GLN A 300 -0.92 2.49 16.08
C GLN A 300 -0.26 1.32 15.33
N LEU A 301 -0.14 1.44 14.01
CA LEU A 301 0.55 0.44 13.20
C LEU A 301 2.01 0.29 13.66
N ALA A 302 2.41 -0.96 13.88
CA ALA A 302 3.74 -1.33 14.35
C ALA A 302 4.27 -2.54 13.58
N PHE A 303 5.47 -2.40 12.99
CA PHE A 303 6.09 -3.43 12.16
C PHE A 303 7.47 -3.81 12.72
N SER A 304 7.80 -5.12 12.62
CA SER A 304 9.09 -5.64 13.08
C SER A 304 10.24 -5.19 12.18
N ASN A 305 9.96 -5.01 10.89
CA ASN A 305 10.91 -4.54 9.90
C ASN A 305 10.30 -3.46 9.01
N VAL A 306 11.12 -2.48 8.65
CA VAL A 306 10.84 -1.52 7.58
C VAL A 306 11.93 -1.66 6.53
N VAL A 307 11.52 -1.81 5.26
CA VAL A 307 12.43 -1.98 4.14
C VAL A 307 12.17 -0.90 3.11
N VAL A 308 13.21 -0.20 2.68
CA VAL A 308 13.16 0.75 1.57
C VAL A 308 13.85 0.12 0.37
N LEU A 309 13.08 -0.25 -0.66
CA LEU A 309 13.56 -0.84 -1.91
C LEU A 309 13.76 0.24 -2.96
N PHE A 310 14.87 0.20 -3.71
CA PHE A 310 15.08 1.05 -4.87
C PHE A 310 14.81 0.25 -6.15
N ALA A 311 13.83 0.69 -6.96
CA ALA A 311 13.39 0.02 -8.18
C ALA A 311 13.31 0.97 -9.36
N THR A 312 13.38 0.45 -10.58
CA THR A 312 13.20 1.24 -11.79
C THR A 312 11.72 1.49 -12.01
N TYR A 313 11.35 2.77 -12.08
CA TYR A 313 10.01 3.21 -12.48
C TYR A 313 10.02 3.58 -13.96
N THR A 314 8.97 3.21 -14.66
CA THR A 314 8.68 3.68 -16.03
C THR A 314 7.37 4.46 -15.98
N GLU A 315 7.43 5.76 -16.28
CA GLU A 315 6.24 6.60 -16.40
C GLU A 315 5.73 6.55 -17.84
N TYR A 316 4.52 6.04 -18.05
CA TYR A 316 3.80 6.10 -19.31
C TYR A 316 2.94 7.36 -19.40
N THR A 317 2.30 7.72 -18.29
CA THR A 317 1.56 8.96 -18.08
C THR A 317 1.66 9.34 -16.60
N PRO A 318 1.34 10.58 -16.19
CA PRO A 318 1.34 10.99 -14.78
C PRO A 318 0.46 10.10 -13.85
N ALA A 319 -0.48 9.34 -14.41
CA ALA A 319 -1.35 8.42 -13.68
C ALA A 319 -0.99 6.94 -13.86
N MET A 320 -0.07 6.61 -14.77
CA MET A 320 0.25 5.23 -15.13
C MET A 320 1.76 4.99 -15.10
N HIS A 321 2.18 4.24 -14.11
CA HIS A 321 3.57 3.85 -13.89
C HIS A 321 3.67 2.33 -13.83
N ASP A 322 4.76 1.79 -14.36
CA ASP A 322 5.21 0.43 -14.05
C ASP A 322 6.44 0.49 -13.15
N ILE A 323 6.63 -0.54 -12.36
CA ILE A 323 7.76 -0.70 -11.45
C ILE A 323 8.39 -2.06 -11.75
N ASP A 324 9.63 -2.05 -12.18
CA ASP A 324 10.35 -3.28 -12.49
C ASP A 324 10.78 -4.01 -11.21
N ILE A 325 9.96 -4.97 -10.80
CA ILE A 325 10.22 -5.86 -9.66
C ILE A 325 10.85 -7.17 -10.14
N THR A 326 10.20 -7.85 -11.07
CA THR A 326 10.61 -9.19 -11.52
C THR A 326 11.88 -9.17 -12.36
N GLY A 327 12.22 -8.05 -12.99
CA GLY A 327 13.47 -7.86 -13.73
C GLY A 327 14.71 -7.70 -12.84
N ASN A 328 14.56 -7.57 -11.52
CA ASN A 328 15.70 -7.43 -10.61
C ASN A 328 16.38 -8.78 -10.30
N THR A 329 17.02 -9.37 -11.29
CA THR A 329 17.74 -10.64 -11.14
C THR A 329 19.21 -10.51 -10.75
N SER A 330 19.78 -9.30 -10.85
CA SER A 330 21.18 -9.00 -10.56
C SER A 330 21.41 -8.31 -9.21
N GLY A 331 20.35 -7.83 -8.59
CA GLY A 331 20.38 -7.13 -7.32
C GLY A 331 20.35 -5.60 -7.46
N ARG A 332 19.51 -4.96 -6.65
CA ARG A 332 19.41 -3.50 -6.47
C ARG A 332 19.49 -3.17 -4.99
N ARG A 333 19.84 -1.93 -4.69
CA ARG A 333 19.96 -1.43 -3.32
C ARG A 333 18.64 -1.54 -2.56
N ALA A 334 18.75 -1.91 -1.29
CA ALA A 334 17.71 -1.73 -0.28
C ALA A 334 18.33 -1.26 1.04
N VAL A 335 17.51 -0.64 1.90
CA VAL A 335 17.87 -0.35 3.28
C VAL A 335 16.84 -1.05 4.18
N ILE A 336 17.31 -1.89 5.09
CA ILE A 336 16.48 -2.62 6.05
C ILE A 336 16.63 -2.01 7.43
N PHE A 337 15.52 -1.67 8.05
CA PHE A 337 15.43 -1.22 9.44
C PHE A 337 14.87 -2.34 10.29
N ARG A 338 15.63 -2.77 11.30
CA ARG A 338 15.23 -3.72 12.34
C ARG A 338 16.00 -3.42 13.63
N ASP A 339 15.37 -3.61 14.77
CA ASP A 339 15.99 -3.47 16.10
C ASP A 339 16.69 -2.12 16.35
N GLY A 340 16.16 -1.03 15.77
CA GLY A 340 16.75 0.32 15.87
C GLY A 340 18.02 0.52 15.04
N GLN A 341 18.34 -0.42 14.15
CA GLN A 341 19.49 -0.38 13.26
C GLN A 341 19.04 -0.36 11.80
N ALA A 342 19.84 0.26 10.94
CA ALA A 342 19.69 0.29 9.49
C ALA A 342 20.84 -0.48 8.82
N TYR A 343 20.51 -1.25 7.81
CA TYR A 343 21.44 -2.09 7.04
C TYR A 343 21.31 -1.80 5.55
N ASP A 344 22.40 -1.39 4.91
CA ASP A 344 22.48 -1.34 3.45
C ASP A 344 22.67 -2.76 2.90
N VAL A 345 21.70 -3.20 2.10
CA VAL A 345 21.67 -4.56 1.53
C VAL A 345 21.30 -4.50 0.04
N THR A 346 21.36 -5.66 -0.61
CA THR A 346 20.85 -5.86 -1.96
C THR A 346 19.54 -6.65 -1.90
N TRP A 347 18.51 -6.21 -2.64
CA TRP A 347 17.32 -7.03 -2.87
C TRP A 347 17.34 -7.61 -4.28
N ILE A 348 16.82 -8.83 -4.43
CA ILE A 348 16.87 -9.61 -5.67
C ILE A 348 15.60 -10.45 -5.82
N VAL A 349 15.23 -10.70 -7.07
CA VAL A 349 14.21 -11.68 -7.48
C VAL A 349 14.88 -12.69 -8.39
N PRO A 350 15.42 -13.79 -7.85
CA PRO A 350 16.19 -14.74 -8.66
C PRO A 350 15.32 -15.54 -9.63
N ASN A 351 14.06 -15.78 -9.29
CA ASN A 351 13.09 -16.52 -10.09
C ASN A 351 11.68 -15.97 -9.93
N ASN A 352 10.90 -16.02 -11.01
CA ASN A 352 9.46 -15.74 -10.92
C ASN A 352 8.76 -16.80 -10.05
N GLY A 353 7.87 -16.34 -9.19
CA GLY A 353 7.13 -17.20 -8.26
C GLY A 353 7.85 -17.47 -6.94
N GLN A 354 8.92 -16.72 -6.67
CA GLN A 354 9.59 -16.71 -5.37
C GLN A 354 9.56 -15.30 -4.76
N PRO A 355 9.41 -15.18 -3.44
CA PRO A 355 9.47 -13.91 -2.72
C PRO A 355 10.74 -13.10 -2.99
N ILE A 356 10.66 -11.80 -2.78
CA ILE A 356 11.82 -10.91 -2.77
C ILE A 356 12.83 -11.43 -1.73
N GLN A 357 14.10 -11.50 -2.10
CA GLN A 357 15.20 -11.93 -1.25
C GLN A 357 16.13 -10.77 -0.93
N PHE A 358 16.73 -10.80 0.24
CA PHE A 358 17.72 -9.81 0.68
C PHE A 358 19.07 -10.48 0.85
N ARG A 359 20.14 -9.77 0.45
CA ARG A 359 21.51 -10.26 0.52
C ARG A 359 22.41 -9.20 1.15
N ASP A 360 23.30 -9.65 2.00
CA ASP A 360 24.36 -8.82 2.56
C ASP A 360 25.46 -8.50 1.53
N ALA A 361 26.51 -7.80 1.97
CA ALA A 361 27.65 -7.43 1.13
C ALA A 361 28.46 -8.63 0.62
N ASN A 362 28.36 -9.80 1.25
CA ASN A 362 29.02 -11.05 0.83
C ASN A 362 28.16 -11.84 -0.16
N GLY A 363 26.89 -11.46 -0.34
CA GLY A 363 25.92 -12.17 -1.16
C GLY A 363 25.15 -13.25 -0.40
N ASP A 364 25.35 -13.36 0.92
CA ASP A 364 24.61 -14.27 1.77
C ASP A 364 23.20 -13.74 2.08
N ALA A 365 22.27 -14.65 2.41
CA ALA A 365 20.91 -14.26 2.74
C ALA A 365 20.89 -13.36 3.99
N PHE A 366 20.36 -12.14 3.85
CA PHE A 366 20.22 -11.21 4.98
C PHE A 366 18.91 -11.50 5.75
N PRO A 367 18.97 -11.77 7.07
CA PRO A 367 17.80 -12.12 7.84
C PRO A 367 17.01 -10.89 8.29
N LEU A 368 15.70 -10.95 8.09
CA LEU A 368 14.74 -10.06 8.75
C LEU A 368 14.52 -10.48 10.21
N LYS A 369 14.03 -9.56 11.05
CA LYS A 369 13.50 -9.91 12.36
C LYS A 369 12.20 -10.70 12.19
N PRO A 370 11.98 -11.83 12.89
CA PRO A 370 10.69 -12.49 12.83
C PRO A 370 9.54 -11.55 13.16
N GLY A 371 8.55 -11.49 12.28
CA GLY A 371 7.42 -10.57 12.36
C GLY A 371 7.05 -9.95 11.02
N ASN A 372 6.07 -9.06 11.05
CA ASN A 372 5.56 -8.36 9.89
C ASN A 372 6.58 -7.35 9.33
N THR A 373 6.51 -7.13 8.00
CA THR A 373 7.44 -6.26 7.28
C THR A 373 6.70 -5.25 6.40
N TRP A 374 7.07 -3.97 6.50
CA TRP A 374 6.63 -2.92 5.59
C TRP A 374 7.71 -2.64 4.55
N MET A 375 7.36 -2.65 3.25
CA MET A 375 8.27 -2.45 2.13
C MET A 375 7.87 -1.22 1.33
N ALA A 376 8.61 -0.11 1.49
CA ALA A 376 8.43 1.10 0.68
C ALA A 376 9.28 1.01 -0.58
N ILE A 377 8.66 1.12 -1.77
CA ILE A 377 9.33 1.02 -3.06
C ILE A 377 9.58 2.42 -3.62
N MET A 378 10.84 2.81 -3.66
CA MET A 378 11.32 4.09 -4.13
C MET A 378 11.85 3.98 -5.55
N GLY A 379 11.88 5.10 -6.29
CA GLY A 379 12.54 5.16 -7.59
C GLY A 379 14.05 4.96 -7.48
N ALA A 380 14.68 4.36 -8.48
CA ALA A 380 16.12 4.09 -8.50
C ALA A 380 16.98 5.36 -8.31
N ASN A 381 16.45 6.53 -8.71
CA ASN A 381 17.12 7.84 -8.58
C ASN A 381 16.76 8.57 -7.28
N SER A 382 15.95 7.96 -6.42
CA SER A 382 15.54 8.56 -5.15
C SER A 382 16.73 8.77 -4.22
N SER A 383 16.72 9.87 -3.47
CA SER A 383 17.78 10.16 -2.51
C SER A 383 17.56 9.42 -1.20
N ALA A 384 18.68 9.07 -0.56
CA ALA A 384 18.73 8.60 0.81
C ALA A 384 19.79 9.40 1.55
N SER A 385 19.43 9.97 2.69
CA SER A 385 20.35 10.68 3.58
C SER A 385 20.16 10.22 5.02
N GLN A 386 21.20 10.32 5.84
CA GLN A 386 21.18 9.87 7.22
C GLN A 386 21.96 10.87 8.09
N THR A 387 21.42 11.17 9.28
CA THR A 387 22.06 11.99 10.30
C THR A 387 21.71 11.40 11.67
N GLU A 388 22.71 10.92 12.42
CA GLU A 388 22.58 10.47 13.82
C GLU A 388 21.46 9.42 14.07
N GLY A 389 21.10 8.61 13.08
CA GLY A 389 20.03 7.60 13.22
C GLY A 389 18.74 7.99 12.52
N ASP A 390 18.59 9.24 12.11
CA ASP A 390 17.46 9.72 11.34
C ASP A 390 17.72 9.55 9.84
N TRP A 391 16.94 8.73 9.20
CA TRP A 391 17.02 8.47 7.78
C TRP A 391 15.91 9.19 7.04
N LYS A 392 16.26 9.78 5.87
CA LYS A 392 15.30 10.43 4.99
C LYS A 392 15.46 9.93 3.56
N PHE A 393 14.35 9.44 3.02
CA PHE A 393 14.22 8.99 1.64
C PHE A 393 13.28 9.93 0.90
N VAL A 394 13.75 10.50 -0.24
CA VAL A 394 12.91 11.36 -1.08
C VAL A 394 12.78 10.74 -2.46
N PHE A 395 11.54 10.52 -2.86
CA PHE A 395 11.19 9.88 -4.12
C PHE A 395 11.49 10.79 -5.31
N TYR A 396 12.13 10.21 -6.31
CA TYR A 396 12.29 10.81 -7.63
C TYR A 396 11.97 9.78 -8.72
N LEU A 397 11.20 10.21 -9.73
CA LEU A 397 11.08 9.48 -10.98
C LEU A 397 12.38 9.59 -11.79
N PRO A 398 12.66 8.65 -12.71
CA PRO A 398 13.80 8.69 -13.59
C PRO A 398 13.86 9.97 -14.43
#